data_ac2bf5fc119d410c7287d6d54dbde26d
#
_entry.id   ac2bf5fc119d410c7287d6d54dbde26d
#
_cell.length_a   1.000
_cell.length_b   1.000
_cell.length_c   1.000
_cell.angle_alpha   90.00
_cell.angle_beta   90.00
_cell.angle_gamma   90.00
#
_symmetry.space_group_name_H-M   'P 1'
#
loop_
_entity.id
_entity.type
_entity.pdbx_description
1 polymer ?
#
loop_
_entity_poly.entity_id
_entity_poly.type
_entity_poly.pdbx_seq_one_letter_code
_entity_poly.pdbx_strand_id
1 'polypeptide(L)'
;MKKQLISILIVAMACGTAWAIRGQFGHEQGASWAGGIFALALILVSKRKDWYSKVFSIALASAVGWGAGGMMSYGQVVGYGRSISFPNAFYSLVMLMVIGGLYGILGGGFVGLTLEGSKQKKVNWGALLAEMIAGGVLGYYLFVVQLEWLMTPPREETWSVCLGAGLALVWHMARNNYTSSLRVSLYSALGAGFGFAFGNFLQTLGDVMAIQFNMWNVMEYSIGFFGGLGMAYSVFSSEWPDETAASEDWESKIAMLLVFVGIPFINLIDSMGYHTLLERIKDPVNPETTAMLSTLLGTLIMTIVAIIGYFKYSKGTGGFARKDVLMLFAVYLAAYILVSYIVVGLFAGRFPSNHQLYLVNFIVILWLARKQYTPFFANLLKDLNLKRWLFLLVGAIVVIMLLAFILVNTHGIMGGAHDRFPN
;
A
#
# COMPACT_ATOMS: atom_id res chain seq x y z
N MET A 1 -1.55 19.45 17.84
CA MET A 1 -1.63 19.43 16.39
C MET A 1 -0.27 19.21 15.70
N LYS A 2 0.77 20.04 15.89
CA LYS A 2 2.09 19.81 15.21
C LYS A 2 2.73 18.44 15.50
N LYS A 3 2.58 17.91 16.72
CA LYS A 3 3.18 16.62 17.13
C LYS A 3 2.48 15.41 16.47
N GLN A 4 1.15 15.45 16.36
CA GLN A 4 0.36 14.43 15.66
C GLN A 4 0.69 14.40 14.17
N LEU A 5 0.81 15.58 13.55
CA LEU A 5 1.16 15.70 12.14
C LEU A 5 2.49 15.02 11.81
N ILE A 6 3.52 15.16 12.67
CA ILE A 6 4.81 14.49 12.44
C ILE A 6 4.66 12.96 12.50
N SER A 7 3.87 12.43 13.43
CA SER A 7 3.61 10.98 13.49
C SER A 7 2.88 10.48 12.24
N ILE A 8 1.89 11.24 11.75
CA ILE A 8 1.19 10.94 10.50
C ILE A 8 2.14 11.00 9.30
N LEU A 9 3.02 12.01 9.24
CA LEU A 9 4.00 12.13 8.16
C LEU A 9 5.01 10.99 8.14
N ILE A 10 5.47 10.50 9.31
CA ILE A 10 6.35 9.32 9.37
C ILE A 10 5.68 8.12 8.70
N VAL A 11 4.41 7.86 9.02
CA VAL A 11 3.65 6.76 8.40
C VAL A 11 3.47 7.02 6.90
N ALA A 12 3.01 8.21 6.51
CA ALA A 12 2.80 8.56 5.11
C ALA A 12 4.07 8.42 4.27
N MET A 13 5.22 8.91 4.76
CA MET A 13 6.51 8.78 4.08
C MET A 13 6.98 7.33 3.97
N ALA A 14 6.81 6.53 5.03
CA ALA A 14 7.15 5.11 5.01
C ALA A 14 6.26 4.35 3.99
N CYS A 15 4.95 4.63 3.98
CA CYS A 15 4.01 4.06 3.03
C CYS A 15 4.33 4.48 1.59
N GLY A 16 4.60 5.77 1.36
CA GLY A 16 4.99 6.27 0.04
C GLY A 16 6.27 5.59 -0.48
N THR A 17 7.31 5.50 0.36
CA THR A 17 8.57 4.85 -0.01
C THR A 17 8.36 3.37 -0.36
N ALA A 18 7.66 2.63 0.50
CA ALA A 18 7.43 1.21 0.27
C ALA A 18 6.56 0.97 -0.96
N TRP A 19 5.54 1.81 -1.19
CA TRP A 19 4.69 1.68 -2.36
C TRP A 19 5.40 2.03 -3.67
N ALA A 20 6.28 3.02 -3.67
CA ALA A 20 7.12 3.34 -4.83
C ALA A 20 8.05 2.19 -5.23
N ILE A 21 8.52 1.41 -4.24
CA ILE A 21 9.36 0.23 -4.48
C ILE A 21 8.56 -0.95 -5.02
N ARG A 22 7.29 -1.12 -4.61
CA ARG A 22 6.49 -2.32 -4.86
C ARG A 22 6.37 -2.70 -6.34
N GLY A 23 6.27 -1.72 -7.24
CA GLY A 23 6.13 -1.95 -8.68
C GLY A 23 7.29 -2.73 -9.30
N GLN A 24 8.40 -2.86 -8.58
CA GLN A 24 9.57 -3.62 -9.02
C GLN A 24 9.47 -5.11 -8.69
N PHE A 25 8.60 -5.47 -7.72
CA PHE A 25 8.43 -6.83 -7.20
C PHE A 25 7.10 -7.49 -7.58
N GLY A 26 6.40 -6.95 -8.57
CA GLY A 26 5.06 -7.42 -8.92
C GLY A 26 3.95 -6.69 -8.17
N HIS A 27 2.74 -6.86 -8.66
CA HIS A 27 1.62 -6.06 -8.16
C HIS A 27 1.12 -6.54 -6.80
N GLU A 28 0.87 -7.85 -6.63
CA GLU A 28 0.34 -8.45 -5.40
C GLU A 28 1.43 -8.62 -4.34
N GLN A 29 2.53 -9.22 -4.71
CA GLN A 29 3.61 -9.57 -3.80
C GLN A 29 4.32 -8.32 -3.28
N GLY A 30 4.61 -7.37 -4.16
CA GLY A 30 5.18 -6.09 -3.79
C GLY A 30 4.24 -5.28 -2.89
N ALA A 31 2.93 -5.29 -3.17
CA ALA A 31 1.94 -4.64 -2.32
C ALA A 31 1.81 -5.30 -0.95
N SER A 32 1.97 -6.62 -0.85
CA SER A 32 2.01 -7.33 0.43
C SER A 32 3.21 -6.90 1.28
N TRP A 33 4.39 -6.81 0.69
CA TRP A 33 5.58 -6.34 1.43
C TRP A 33 5.42 -4.88 1.87
N ALA A 34 4.97 -4.01 0.97
CA ALA A 34 4.69 -2.61 1.29
C ALA A 34 3.64 -2.49 2.41
N GLY A 35 2.56 -3.27 2.35
CA GLY A 35 1.52 -3.31 3.38
C GLY A 35 2.06 -3.69 4.75
N GLY A 36 2.97 -4.65 4.83
CA GLY A 36 3.69 -4.99 6.07
C GLY A 36 4.45 -3.79 6.64
N ILE A 37 5.17 -3.05 5.78
CA ILE A 37 5.91 -1.84 6.19
C ILE A 37 4.95 -0.76 6.67
N PHE A 38 3.78 -0.60 6.07
CA PHE A 38 2.75 0.35 6.49
C PHE A 38 2.35 0.14 7.95
N ALA A 39 2.01 -1.11 8.29
CA ALA A 39 1.66 -1.46 9.66
C ALA A 39 2.82 -1.26 10.63
N LEU A 40 4.03 -1.65 10.27
CA LEU A 40 5.22 -1.48 11.11
C LEU A 40 5.49 0.00 11.42
N ALA A 41 5.35 0.89 10.44
CA ALA A 41 5.46 2.33 10.63
C ALA A 41 4.39 2.88 11.57
N LEU A 42 3.13 2.44 11.38
CA LEU A 42 1.99 2.83 12.22
C LEU A 42 2.19 2.41 13.68
N ILE A 43 2.55 1.14 13.90
CA ILE A 43 2.79 0.58 15.23
C ILE A 43 3.97 1.29 15.91
N LEU A 44 5.06 1.53 15.18
CA LEU A 44 6.25 2.21 15.70
C LEU A 44 5.92 3.56 16.34
N VAL A 45 5.05 4.35 15.71
CA VAL A 45 4.71 5.69 16.22
C VAL A 45 3.54 5.68 17.20
N SER A 46 2.76 4.59 17.29
CA SER A 46 1.55 4.49 18.13
C SER A 46 1.82 4.62 19.64
N LYS A 47 2.97 4.15 20.11
CA LYS A 47 3.35 4.04 21.53
C LYS A 47 2.45 3.11 22.36
N ARG A 48 1.69 2.25 21.74
CA ARG A 48 0.82 1.28 22.40
C ARG A 48 1.56 -0.04 22.61
N LYS A 49 1.75 -0.44 23.87
CA LYS A 49 2.44 -1.69 24.23
C LYS A 49 1.68 -2.93 23.77
N ASP A 50 0.35 -2.90 23.84
CA ASP A 50 -0.51 -3.97 23.36
C ASP A 50 -0.39 -4.17 21.83
N TRP A 51 -0.18 -3.10 21.06
CA TRP A 51 0.09 -3.20 19.62
C TRP A 51 1.50 -3.73 19.34
N TYR A 52 2.47 -3.42 20.17
CA TYR A 52 3.83 -3.97 20.03
C TYR A 52 3.83 -5.49 20.18
N SER A 53 3.05 -6.03 21.12
CA SER A 53 2.93 -7.48 21.29
C SER A 53 2.25 -8.20 20.13
N LYS A 54 1.46 -7.49 19.32
CA LYS A 54 0.74 -7.99 18.13
C LYS A 54 1.37 -7.58 16.80
N VAL A 55 2.60 -7.09 16.83
CA VAL A 55 3.24 -6.46 15.66
C VAL A 55 3.20 -7.32 14.40
N PHE A 56 3.43 -8.63 14.51
CA PHE A 56 3.42 -9.53 13.36
C PHE A 56 2.01 -9.79 12.82
N SER A 57 1.03 -9.96 13.69
CA SER A 57 -0.36 -10.16 13.27
C SER A 57 -0.91 -8.92 12.56
N ILE A 58 -0.60 -7.72 13.07
CA ILE A 58 -1.00 -6.45 12.42
C ILE A 58 -0.26 -6.27 11.10
N ALA A 59 1.04 -6.59 11.05
CA ALA A 59 1.84 -6.51 9.82
C ALA A 59 1.33 -7.49 8.76
N LEU A 60 1.00 -8.72 9.14
CA LEU A 60 0.44 -9.73 8.24
C LEU A 60 -0.94 -9.31 7.72
N ALA A 61 -1.84 -8.85 8.60
CA ALA A 61 -3.16 -8.38 8.20
C ALA A 61 -3.07 -7.21 7.20
N SER A 62 -2.18 -6.26 7.46
CA SER A 62 -1.90 -5.15 6.53
C SER A 62 -1.35 -5.66 5.20
N ALA A 63 -0.39 -6.59 5.25
CA ALA A 63 0.20 -7.18 4.05
C ALA A 63 -0.85 -7.88 3.19
N VAL A 64 -1.73 -8.68 3.81
CA VAL A 64 -2.84 -9.36 3.11
C VAL A 64 -3.83 -8.36 2.52
N GLY A 65 -4.26 -7.36 3.29
CA GLY A 65 -5.25 -6.39 2.84
C GLY A 65 -4.75 -5.52 1.67
N TRP A 66 -3.55 -4.96 1.77
CA TRP A 66 -2.94 -4.18 0.68
C TRP A 66 -2.54 -5.05 -0.51
N GLY A 67 -2.07 -6.27 -0.26
CA GLY A 67 -1.70 -7.24 -1.29
C GLY A 67 -2.89 -7.72 -2.11
N ALA A 68 -4.03 -7.95 -1.48
CA ALA A 68 -5.25 -8.36 -2.17
C ALA A 68 -5.70 -7.34 -3.24
N GLY A 69 -5.50 -6.04 -2.99
CA GLY A 69 -5.73 -5.01 -4.00
C GLY A 69 -4.77 -5.11 -5.20
N GLY A 70 -3.62 -5.75 -5.04
CA GLY A 70 -2.58 -5.89 -6.08
C GLY A 70 -3.04 -6.58 -7.35
N MET A 71 -4.08 -7.42 -7.28
CA MET A 71 -4.65 -8.08 -8.45
C MET A 71 -5.27 -7.12 -9.48
N MET A 72 -5.54 -5.87 -9.12
CA MET A 72 -6.19 -4.92 -10.03
C MET A 72 -5.22 -4.41 -11.10
N SER A 73 -5.61 -4.54 -12.37
CA SER A 73 -4.93 -3.92 -13.49
C SER A 73 -5.32 -2.44 -13.62
N TYR A 74 -4.37 -1.55 -13.93
CA TYR A 74 -4.62 -0.11 -14.10
C TYR A 74 -3.82 0.55 -15.24
N GLY A 75 -2.95 -0.19 -15.90
CA GLY A 75 -2.09 0.37 -16.95
C GLY A 75 -2.87 1.06 -18.09
N GLN A 76 -4.00 0.48 -18.52
CA GLN A 76 -4.87 1.09 -19.53
C GLN A 76 -5.50 2.40 -19.01
N VAL A 77 -5.96 2.38 -17.76
CA VAL A 77 -6.59 3.55 -17.14
C VAL A 77 -5.60 4.71 -17.01
N VAL A 78 -4.33 4.43 -16.66
CA VAL A 78 -3.23 5.42 -16.67
C VAL A 78 -3.07 6.04 -18.05
N GLY A 79 -3.19 5.25 -19.14
CA GLY A 79 -3.10 5.72 -20.51
C GLY A 79 -4.21 6.71 -20.90
N TYR A 80 -5.44 6.52 -20.38
CA TYR A 80 -6.53 7.48 -20.62
C TYR A 80 -6.24 8.87 -20.01
N GLY A 81 -5.44 8.95 -18.94
CA GLY A 81 -5.00 10.22 -18.35
C GLY A 81 -4.06 11.05 -19.23
N ARG A 82 -3.52 10.44 -20.31
CA ARG A 82 -2.67 11.10 -21.32
C ARG A 82 -3.43 11.56 -22.55
N SER A 83 -4.76 11.36 -22.58
CA SER A 83 -5.61 11.82 -23.67
C SER A 83 -5.75 13.34 -23.66
N ILE A 84 -5.90 13.92 -24.84
CA ILE A 84 -6.23 15.35 -25.03
C ILE A 84 -7.73 15.63 -24.82
N SER A 85 -8.53 14.58 -24.66
CA SER A 85 -9.98 14.66 -24.45
C SER A 85 -10.31 14.70 -22.96
N PHE A 86 -11.01 15.75 -22.53
CA PHE A 86 -11.40 15.90 -21.12
C PHE A 86 -12.20 14.71 -20.56
N PRO A 87 -13.22 14.16 -21.26
CA PRO A 87 -13.92 12.96 -20.81
C PRO A 87 -12.99 11.79 -20.50
N ASN A 88 -12.00 11.53 -21.35
CA ASN A 88 -11.03 10.46 -21.19
C ASN A 88 -10.11 10.71 -20.00
N ALA A 89 -9.52 11.90 -19.89
CA ALA A 89 -8.64 12.28 -18.79
C ALA A 89 -9.37 12.26 -17.44
N PHE A 90 -10.59 12.80 -17.38
CA PHE A 90 -11.40 12.79 -16.15
C PHE A 90 -11.82 11.38 -15.76
N TYR A 91 -12.28 10.56 -16.72
CA TYR A 91 -12.57 9.14 -16.49
C TYR A 91 -11.36 8.41 -15.90
N SER A 92 -10.17 8.60 -16.50
CA SER A 92 -8.94 8.03 -15.98
C SER A 92 -8.73 8.34 -14.50
N LEU A 93 -8.71 9.63 -14.15
CA LEU A 93 -8.41 10.05 -12.79
C LEU A 93 -9.47 9.55 -11.79
N VAL A 94 -10.76 9.52 -12.18
CA VAL A 94 -11.83 8.97 -11.34
C VAL A 94 -11.67 7.45 -11.16
N MET A 95 -11.37 6.71 -12.23
CA MET A 95 -11.19 5.26 -12.13
C MET A 95 -9.93 4.90 -11.33
N LEU A 96 -8.85 5.66 -11.47
CA LEU A 96 -7.67 5.51 -10.61
C LEU A 96 -7.99 5.82 -9.14
N MET A 97 -8.86 6.82 -8.89
CA MET A 97 -9.36 7.08 -7.53
C MET A 97 -10.17 5.88 -6.99
N VAL A 98 -10.98 5.23 -7.83
CA VAL A 98 -11.71 4.00 -7.42
C VAL A 98 -10.72 2.88 -7.11
N ILE A 99 -9.76 2.59 -8.00
CA ILE A 99 -8.76 1.52 -7.79
C ILE A 99 -7.94 1.79 -6.53
N GLY A 100 -7.41 3.00 -6.36
CA GLY A 100 -6.69 3.38 -5.14
C GLY A 100 -7.57 3.31 -3.88
N GLY A 101 -8.85 3.67 -4.02
CA GLY A 101 -9.85 3.53 -2.96
C GLY A 101 -10.03 2.07 -2.53
N LEU A 102 -10.10 1.14 -3.48
CA LEU A 102 -10.22 -0.29 -3.19
C LEU A 102 -8.97 -0.83 -2.47
N TYR A 103 -7.76 -0.43 -2.86
CA TYR A 103 -6.55 -0.71 -2.07
C TYR A 103 -6.69 -0.25 -0.62
N GLY A 104 -7.14 0.98 -0.43
CA GLY A 104 -7.31 1.57 0.90
C GLY A 104 -8.40 0.91 1.73
N ILE A 105 -9.55 0.51 1.11
CA ILE A 105 -10.62 -0.23 1.77
C ILE A 105 -10.08 -1.54 2.34
N LEU A 106 -9.45 -2.35 1.49
CA LEU A 106 -8.94 -3.65 1.87
C LEU A 106 -7.82 -3.51 2.90
N GLY A 107 -6.78 -2.73 2.59
CA GLY A 107 -5.63 -2.57 3.47
C GLY A 107 -5.96 -1.92 4.81
N GLY A 108 -6.66 -0.79 4.79
CA GLY A 108 -7.09 -0.09 6.00
C GLY A 108 -8.09 -0.87 6.82
N GLY A 109 -9.01 -1.61 6.18
CA GLY A 109 -10.00 -2.44 6.85
C GLY A 109 -9.37 -3.58 7.64
N PHE A 110 -8.42 -4.31 7.04
CA PHE A 110 -7.69 -5.39 7.73
C PHE A 110 -6.86 -4.85 8.92
N VAL A 111 -6.17 -3.73 8.74
CA VAL A 111 -5.45 -3.06 9.84
C VAL A 111 -6.44 -2.67 10.95
N GLY A 112 -7.53 -2.00 10.60
CA GLY A 112 -8.54 -1.55 11.55
C GLY A 112 -9.12 -2.70 12.37
N LEU A 113 -9.56 -3.78 11.72
CA LEU A 113 -10.12 -4.96 12.39
C LEU A 113 -9.12 -5.60 13.36
N THR A 114 -7.85 -5.68 12.98
CA THR A 114 -6.81 -6.26 13.84
C THR A 114 -6.55 -5.38 15.07
N LEU A 115 -6.69 -4.05 14.93
CA LEU A 115 -6.53 -3.09 16.03
C LEU A 115 -7.77 -3.01 16.94
N GLU A 116 -8.99 -3.16 16.37
CA GLU A 116 -10.25 -3.06 17.13
C GLU A 116 -10.64 -4.40 17.78
N GLY A 117 -10.11 -5.52 17.28
CA GLY A 117 -10.33 -6.83 17.88
C GLY A 117 -9.85 -6.89 19.33
N SER A 118 -10.73 -7.27 20.28
CA SER A 118 -10.48 -7.38 21.70
C SER A 118 -10.87 -8.76 22.24
N LYS A 119 -10.56 -9.05 23.51
CA LYS A 119 -10.98 -10.31 24.15
C LYS A 119 -12.51 -10.46 24.19
N GLN A 120 -13.21 -9.33 24.36
CA GLN A 120 -14.69 -9.28 24.41
C GLN A 120 -15.32 -9.28 23.01
N LYS A 121 -14.57 -8.82 22.00
CA LYS A 121 -15.05 -8.67 20.62
C LYS A 121 -14.01 -9.20 19.64
N LYS A 122 -14.00 -10.54 19.51
CA LYS A 122 -13.09 -11.21 18.59
C LYS A 122 -13.57 -11.08 17.15
N VAL A 123 -12.66 -10.80 16.23
CA VAL A 123 -12.95 -10.81 14.79
C VAL A 123 -13.12 -12.25 14.31
N ASN A 124 -14.24 -12.53 13.68
CA ASN A 124 -14.46 -13.81 13.02
C ASN A 124 -13.86 -13.78 11.60
N TRP A 125 -12.56 -14.03 11.53
CA TRP A 125 -11.82 -14.03 10.26
C TRP A 125 -12.35 -15.02 9.23
N GLY A 126 -12.82 -16.21 9.68
CA GLY A 126 -13.37 -17.22 8.77
C GLY A 126 -14.65 -16.74 8.09
N ALA A 127 -15.59 -16.18 8.86
CA ALA A 127 -16.80 -15.60 8.31
C ALA A 127 -16.51 -14.40 7.40
N LEU A 128 -15.61 -13.52 7.81
CA LEU A 128 -15.20 -12.36 7.00
C LEU A 128 -14.63 -12.79 5.65
N LEU A 129 -13.69 -13.74 5.63
CA LEU A 129 -13.08 -14.21 4.39
C LEU A 129 -14.10 -14.89 3.48
N ALA A 130 -15.01 -15.69 4.03
CA ALA A 130 -16.10 -16.30 3.26
C ALA A 130 -17.01 -15.23 2.63
N GLU A 131 -17.39 -14.19 3.39
CA GLU A 131 -18.18 -13.06 2.90
C GLU A 131 -17.44 -12.28 1.79
N MET A 132 -16.14 -12.04 1.96
CA MET A 132 -15.32 -11.34 0.97
C MET A 132 -15.15 -12.13 -0.33
N ILE A 133 -14.93 -13.45 -0.23
CA ILE A 133 -14.86 -14.35 -1.40
C ILE A 133 -16.19 -14.35 -2.13
N ALA A 134 -17.31 -14.56 -1.42
CA ALA A 134 -18.63 -14.54 -2.01
C ALA A 134 -18.95 -13.16 -2.65
N GLY A 135 -18.63 -12.07 -1.95
CA GLY A 135 -18.79 -10.71 -2.47
C GLY A 135 -17.96 -10.46 -3.73
N GLY A 136 -16.70 -10.92 -3.75
CA GLY A 136 -15.83 -10.83 -4.92
C GLY A 136 -16.37 -11.57 -6.13
N VAL A 137 -16.82 -12.81 -5.95
CA VAL A 137 -17.44 -13.61 -7.01
C VAL A 137 -18.71 -12.94 -7.53
N LEU A 138 -19.60 -12.51 -6.63
CA LEU A 138 -20.84 -11.81 -7.01
C LEU A 138 -20.54 -10.49 -7.71
N GLY A 139 -19.56 -9.73 -7.25
CA GLY A 139 -19.12 -8.48 -7.87
C GLY A 139 -18.63 -8.69 -9.30
N TYR A 140 -17.80 -9.71 -9.54
CA TYR A 140 -17.34 -10.03 -10.88
C TYR A 140 -18.51 -10.41 -11.81
N TYR A 141 -19.36 -11.34 -11.39
CA TYR A 141 -20.52 -11.76 -12.20
C TYR A 141 -21.48 -10.62 -12.47
N LEU A 142 -21.79 -9.80 -11.47
CA LEU A 142 -22.72 -8.69 -11.64
C LEU A 142 -22.14 -7.60 -12.55
N PHE A 143 -20.98 -7.05 -12.22
CA PHE A 143 -20.46 -5.87 -12.91
C PHE A 143 -19.84 -6.21 -14.25
N VAL A 144 -19.09 -7.31 -14.37
CA VAL A 144 -18.36 -7.65 -15.59
C VAL A 144 -19.21 -8.52 -16.51
N VAL A 145 -19.79 -9.64 -15.99
CA VAL A 145 -20.49 -10.60 -16.85
C VAL A 145 -21.89 -10.12 -17.22
N GLN A 146 -22.66 -9.56 -16.28
CA GLN A 146 -24.06 -9.18 -16.53
C GLN A 146 -24.20 -7.75 -17.03
N LEU A 147 -23.46 -6.79 -16.47
CA LEU A 147 -23.55 -5.38 -16.83
C LEU A 147 -22.54 -4.93 -17.87
N GLU A 148 -21.56 -5.78 -18.20
CA GLU A 148 -20.46 -5.47 -19.12
C GLU A 148 -19.72 -4.15 -18.78
N TRP A 149 -19.61 -3.84 -17.50
CA TRP A 149 -18.88 -2.66 -17.03
C TRP A 149 -17.38 -2.96 -17.04
N LEU A 150 -16.75 -2.73 -18.18
CA LEU A 150 -15.33 -2.94 -18.35
C LEU A 150 -14.57 -1.65 -18.03
N MET A 151 -13.63 -1.71 -17.10
CA MET A 151 -12.76 -0.59 -16.73
C MET A 151 -11.41 -0.63 -17.45
N THR A 152 -10.86 -1.83 -17.65
CA THR A 152 -9.47 -2.05 -18.09
C THR A 152 -9.32 -2.92 -19.33
N PRO A 153 -10.28 -2.95 -20.29
CA PRO A 153 -10.16 -3.82 -21.47
C PRO A 153 -8.93 -3.43 -22.30
N PRO A 154 -8.23 -4.38 -22.91
CA PRO A 154 -8.46 -5.83 -22.93
C PRO A 154 -7.85 -6.59 -21.74
N ARG A 155 -7.49 -5.91 -20.68
CA ARG A 155 -6.94 -6.49 -19.45
C ARG A 155 -8.03 -7.08 -18.58
N GLU A 156 -7.61 -7.85 -17.56
CA GLU A 156 -8.51 -8.46 -16.58
C GLU A 156 -9.25 -7.42 -15.75
N GLU A 157 -10.53 -7.66 -15.51
CA GLU A 157 -11.45 -6.76 -14.78
C GLU A 157 -11.53 -7.11 -13.28
N THR A 158 -10.39 -7.45 -12.67
CA THR A 158 -10.30 -7.87 -11.25
C THR A 158 -10.65 -6.76 -10.26
N TRP A 159 -10.76 -5.50 -10.70
CA TRP A 159 -11.29 -4.40 -9.88
C TRP A 159 -12.70 -4.71 -9.33
N SER A 160 -13.51 -5.42 -10.10
CA SER A 160 -14.88 -5.78 -9.68
C SER A 160 -14.89 -6.84 -8.57
N VAL A 161 -13.91 -7.76 -8.57
CA VAL A 161 -13.66 -8.69 -7.46
C VAL A 161 -13.29 -7.90 -6.18
N CYS A 162 -12.35 -6.96 -6.30
CA CYS A 162 -11.94 -6.11 -5.18
C CYS A 162 -13.09 -5.22 -4.69
N LEU A 163 -13.95 -4.73 -5.58
CA LEU A 163 -15.13 -3.96 -5.21
C LEU A 163 -16.11 -4.81 -4.41
N GLY A 164 -16.46 -6.00 -4.91
CA GLY A 164 -17.38 -6.91 -4.22
C GLY A 164 -16.83 -7.37 -2.85
N ALA A 165 -15.55 -7.75 -2.79
CA ALA A 165 -14.88 -8.09 -1.55
C ALA A 165 -14.78 -6.89 -0.57
N GLY A 166 -14.50 -5.70 -1.09
CA GLY A 166 -14.45 -4.47 -0.30
C GLY A 166 -15.81 -4.07 0.27
N LEU A 167 -16.88 -4.23 -0.50
CA LEU A 167 -18.25 -4.00 -0.03
C LEU A 167 -18.63 -5.01 1.07
N ALA A 168 -18.26 -6.29 0.91
CA ALA A 168 -18.47 -7.31 1.93
C ALA A 168 -17.69 -7.00 3.23
N LEU A 169 -16.44 -6.53 3.12
CA LEU A 169 -15.64 -6.09 4.26
C LEU A 169 -16.28 -4.91 5.00
N VAL A 170 -16.73 -3.88 4.26
CA VAL A 170 -17.42 -2.71 4.83
C VAL A 170 -18.74 -3.14 5.50
N TRP A 171 -19.50 -4.02 4.86
CA TRP A 171 -20.72 -4.60 5.43
C TRP A 171 -20.46 -5.38 6.70
N HIS A 172 -19.42 -6.24 6.71
CA HIS A 172 -19.02 -7.00 7.89
C HIS A 172 -18.67 -6.08 9.07
N MET A 173 -17.88 -5.02 8.81
CA MET A 173 -17.52 -4.03 9.83
C MET A 173 -18.75 -3.30 10.37
N ALA A 174 -19.63 -2.82 9.48
CA ALA A 174 -20.82 -2.09 9.85
C ALA A 174 -21.80 -2.94 10.67
N ARG A 175 -22.10 -4.17 10.20
CA ARG A 175 -23.01 -5.11 10.86
C ARG A 175 -22.54 -5.53 12.24
N ASN A 176 -21.22 -5.69 12.42
CA ASN A 176 -20.62 -6.10 13.68
C ASN A 176 -20.14 -4.90 14.54
N ASN A 177 -20.53 -3.67 14.20
CA ASN A 177 -20.19 -2.44 14.92
C ASN A 177 -18.66 -2.19 15.09
N TYR A 178 -17.82 -2.64 14.14
CA TYR A 178 -16.40 -2.29 14.08
C TYR A 178 -16.24 -0.86 13.52
N THR A 179 -16.63 0.13 14.33
CA THR A 179 -16.78 1.52 13.85
C THR A 179 -15.44 2.22 13.62
N SER A 180 -14.43 1.96 14.45
CA SER A 180 -13.08 2.47 14.27
C SER A 180 -12.40 1.83 13.05
N SER A 181 -12.59 0.53 12.83
CA SER A 181 -12.12 -0.17 11.63
C SER A 181 -12.74 0.39 10.36
N LEU A 182 -14.05 0.64 10.37
CA LEU A 182 -14.76 1.25 9.25
C LEU A 182 -14.20 2.64 8.92
N ARG A 183 -13.89 3.45 9.95
CA ARG A 183 -13.23 4.75 9.75
C ARG A 183 -11.87 4.58 9.08
N VAL A 184 -11.03 3.66 9.56
CA VAL A 184 -9.70 3.41 9.00
C VAL A 184 -9.81 2.97 7.55
N SER A 185 -10.71 2.05 7.24
CA SER A 185 -10.97 1.57 5.88
C SER A 185 -11.34 2.73 4.94
N LEU A 186 -12.33 3.53 5.29
CA LEU A 186 -12.86 4.59 4.43
C LEU A 186 -11.91 5.80 4.29
N TYR A 187 -11.17 6.19 5.35
CA TYR A 187 -10.17 7.26 5.21
C TYR A 187 -8.91 6.79 4.48
N SER A 188 -8.52 5.52 4.62
CA SER A 188 -7.45 4.93 3.79
C SER A 188 -7.87 4.90 2.31
N ALA A 189 -9.13 4.56 2.05
CA ALA A 189 -9.70 4.59 0.69
C ALA A 189 -9.66 5.98 0.08
N LEU A 190 -10.12 6.99 0.82
CA LEU A 190 -10.09 8.38 0.34
C LEU A 190 -8.66 8.85 0.07
N GLY A 191 -7.71 8.53 0.97
CA GLY A 191 -6.31 8.88 0.81
C GLY A 191 -5.67 8.19 -0.39
N ALA A 192 -5.72 6.85 -0.46
CA ALA A 192 -5.09 6.08 -1.53
C ALA A 192 -5.75 6.36 -2.89
N GLY A 193 -7.07 6.54 -2.92
CA GLY A 193 -7.81 6.93 -4.12
C GLY A 193 -7.37 8.30 -4.65
N PHE A 194 -7.39 9.33 -3.80
CA PHE A 194 -6.89 10.64 -4.18
C PHE A 194 -5.42 10.58 -4.59
N GLY A 195 -4.60 9.86 -3.83
CA GLY A 195 -3.16 9.69 -4.12
C GLY A 195 -2.90 9.06 -5.48
N PHE A 196 -3.72 8.13 -5.93
CA PHE A 196 -3.57 7.52 -7.26
C PHE A 196 -3.92 8.50 -8.38
N ALA A 197 -5.06 9.17 -8.30
CA ALA A 197 -5.45 10.18 -9.27
C ALA A 197 -4.44 11.32 -9.35
N PHE A 198 -4.05 11.88 -8.20
CA PHE A 198 -3.05 12.94 -8.11
C PHE A 198 -1.66 12.48 -8.58
N GLY A 199 -1.29 11.25 -8.27
CA GLY A 199 -0.05 10.65 -8.74
C GLY A 199 0.02 10.51 -10.26
N ASN A 200 -1.08 10.09 -10.91
CA ASN A 200 -1.16 10.03 -12.37
C ASN A 200 -1.10 11.44 -13.01
N PHE A 201 -1.75 12.42 -12.39
CA PHE A 201 -1.60 13.82 -12.79
C PHE A 201 -0.12 14.25 -12.76
N LEU A 202 0.60 13.99 -11.65
CA LEU A 202 2.02 14.32 -11.53
C LEU A 202 2.88 13.55 -12.54
N GLN A 203 2.55 12.29 -12.80
CA GLN A 203 3.24 11.47 -13.80
C GLN A 203 3.12 12.09 -15.19
N THR A 204 1.90 12.39 -15.61
CA THR A 204 1.65 12.98 -16.94
C THR A 204 2.30 14.35 -17.06
N LEU A 205 2.18 15.20 -16.04
CA LEU A 205 2.82 16.52 -16.02
C LEU A 205 4.35 16.43 -16.08
N GLY A 206 4.95 15.48 -15.36
CA GLY A 206 6.39 15.25 -15.39
C GLY A 206 6.89 14.78 -16.76
N ASP A 207 6.11 13.93 -17.45
CA ASP A 207 6.41 13.50 -18.82
C ASP A 207 6.30 14.67 -19.79
N VAL A 208 5.28 15.55 -19.67
CA VAL A 208 5.12 16.78 -20.46
C VAL A 208 6.31 17.72 -20.27
N MET A 209 6.79 17.87 -19.03
CA MET A 209 7.95 18.71 -18.69
C MET A 209 9.30 18.05 -19.03
N ALA A 210 9.29 16.85 -19.61
CA ALA A 210 10.47 16.05 -19.92
C ALA A 210 11.43 15.86 -18.72
N ILE A 211 10.86 15.71 -17.51
CA ILE A 211 11.62 15.48 -16.30
C ILE A 211 12.33 14.13 -16.38
N GLN A 212 13.67 14.16 -16.27
CA GLN A 212 14.52 12.95 -16.34
C GLN A 212 14.49 12.18 -15.00
N PHE A 213 13.30 11.69 -14.65
CA PHE A 213 13.04 10.91 -13.45
C PHE A 213 11.98 9.85 -13.74
N ASN A 214 11.97 8.76 -12.99
CA ASN A 214 10.91 7.76 -13.14
C ASN A 214 9.59 8.27 -12.57
N MET A 215 8.76 8.87 -13.42
CA MET A 215 7.48 9.45 -13.02
C MET A 215 6.44 8.39 -12.61
N TRP A 216 6.60 7.11 -13.01
CA TRP A 216 5.83 6.00 -12.44
C TRP A 216 6.05 5.87 -10.93
N ASN A 217 7.30 6.02 -10.48
CA ASN A 217 7.59 5.99 -9.05
C ASN A 217 6.99 7.17 -8.29
N VAL A 218 6.86 8.33 -8.93
CA VAL A 218 6.17 9.49 -8.34
C VAL A 218 4.69 9.19 -8.14
N MET A 219 4.04 8.59 -9.14
CA MET A 219 2.65 8.14 -9.04
C MET A 219 2.49 7.11 -7.91
N GLU A 220 3.31 6.08 -7.90
CA GLU A 220 3.28 5.03 -6.88
C GLU A 220 3.55 5.60 -5.48
N TYR A 221 4.53 6.49 -5.34
CA TYR A 221 4.80 7.18 -4.07
C TYR A 221 3.55 7.93 -3.56
N SER A 222 2.84 8.61 -4.45
CA SER A 222 1.64 9.36 -4.10
C SER A 222 0.53 8.45 -3.57
N ILE A 223 0.32 7.28 -4.17
CA ILE A 223 -0.66 6.28 -3.69
C ILE A 223 -0.35 5.90 -2.23
N GLY A 224 0.89 5.47 -1.99
CA GLY A 224 1.30 5.06 -0.65
C GLY A 224 1.29 6.20 0.36
N PHE A 225 1.77 7.38 -0.03
CA PHE A 225 1.84 8.54 0.85
C PHE A 225 0.44 8.99 1.32
N PHE A 226 -0.48 9.22 0.40
CA PHE A 226 -1.83 9.65 0.74
C PHE A 226 -2.65 8.53 1.39
N GLY A 227 -2.47 7.27 0.97
CA GLY A 227 -3.06 6.12 1.63
C GLY A 227 -2.60 5.98 3.09
N GLY A 228 -1.30 6.09 3.32
CA GLY A 228 -0.71 6.11 4.65
C GLY A 228 -1.14 7.30 5.50
N LEU A 229 -1.31 8.48 4.88
CA LEU A 229 -1.83 9.67 5.54
C LEU A 229 -3.28 9.47 6.01
N GLY A 230 -4.15 8.96 5.13
CA GLY A 230 -5.55 8.66 5.48
C GLY A 230 -5.66 7.60 6.57
N MET A 231 -4.86 6.52 6.46
CA MET A 231 -4.79 5.46 7.46
C MET A 231 -4.30 5.97 8.81
N ALA A 232 -3.17 6.69 8.85
CA ALA A 232 -2.61 7.20 10.10
C ALA A 232 -3.50 8.25 10.76
N TYR A 233 -4.08 9.17 9.97
CA TYR A 233 -5.04 10.15 10.48
C TYR A 233 -6.22 9.47 11.16
N SER A 234 -6.84 8.48 10.48
CA SER A 234 -8.01 7.80 11.04
C SER A 234 -7.64 6.96 12.26
N VAL A 235 -6.51 6.23 12.23
CA VAL A 235 -6.05 5.44 13.40
C VAL A 235 -5.80 6.32 14.61
N PHE A 236 -5.10 7.45 14.45
CA PHE A 236 -4.76 8.31 15.60
C PHE A 236 -5.89 9.23 16.05
N SER A 237 -6.96 9.33 15.29
CA SER A 237 -8.19 10.06 15.66
C SER A 237 -9.34 9.15 16.08
N SER A 238 -9.17 7.84 16.11
CA SER A 238 -10.20 6.87 16.52
C SER A 238 -9.99 6.37 17.94
N GLU A 239 -11.08 5.98 18.58
CA GLU A 239 -11.08 5.25 19.84
C GLU A 239 -10.72 3.79 19.60
N TRP A 240 -9.91 3.23 20.48
CA TRP A 240 -9.48 1.83 20.44
C TRP A 240 -9.68 1.17 21.78
N PRO A 241 -9.92 -0.14 21.83
CA PRO A 241 -9.93 -0.88 23.09
C PRO A 241 -8.67 -0.61 23.91
N ASP A 242 -8.79 -0.61 25.23
CA ASP A 242 -7.65 -0.39 26.13
C ASP A 242 -6.59 -1.48 25.95
N GLU A 243 -7.04 -2.71 25.73
CA GLU A 243 -6.19 -3.85 25.36
C GLU A 243 -6.78 -4.57 24.14
N THR A 244 -5.99 -4.71 23.10
CA THR A 244 -6.35 -5.57 21.98
C THR A 244 -6.30 -7.04 22.41
N ALA A 245 -7.05 -7.92 21.73
CA ALA A 245 -6.95 -9.36 21.98
C ALA A 245 -5.49 -9.80 21.77
N ALA A 246 -4.89 -10.48 22.73
CA ALA A 246 -3.57 -11.06 22.53
C ALA A 246 -3.65 -12.11 21.41
N SER A 247 -2.66 -12.11 20.52
CA SER A 247 -2.48 -13.22 19.58
C SER A 247 -2.01 -14.45 20.37
N GLU A 248 -2.50 -15.61 20.00
CA GLU A 248 -1.93 -16.86 20.52
C GLU A 248 -0.48 -17.00 20.06
N ASP A 249 0.35 -17.68 20.82
CA ASP A 249 1.79 -17.78 20.53
C ASP A 249 2.06 -18.39 19.13
N TRP A 250 1.27 -19.38 18.74
CA TRP A 250 1.39 -20.01 17.42
C TRP A 250 0.96 -19.07 16.29
N GLU A 251 -0.10 -18.25 16.48
CA GLU A 251 -0.54 -17.25 15.49
C GLU A 251 0.56 -16.19 15.26
N SER A 252 1.16 -15.71 16.34
CA SER A 252 2.28 -14.76 16.28
C SER A 252 3.49 -15.34 15.55
N LYS A 253 3.82 -16.62 15.78
CA LYS A 253 4.92 -17.33 15.10
C LYS A 253 4.65 -17.54 13.62
N ILE A 254 3.43 -17.94 13.25
CA ILE A 254 3.04 -18.08 11.84
C ILE A 254 3.06 -16.71 11.15
N ALA A 255 2.51 -15.68 11.77
CA ALA A 255 2.55 -14.32 11.22
C ALA A 255 3.99 -13.82 11.03
N MET A 256 4.87 -14.08 11.99
CA MET A 256 6.31 -13.79 11.89
C MET A 256 6.95 -14.52 10.70
N LEU A 257 6.69 -15.83 10.56
CA LEU A 257 7.22 -16.62 9.46
C LEU A 257 6.75 -16.08 8.10
N LEU A 258 5.47 -15.77 7.98
CA LEU A 258 4.92 -15.25 6.74
C LEU A 258 5.47 -13.86 6.41
N VAL A 259 5.61 -12.97 7.39
CA VAL A 259 6.15 -11.61 7.18
C VAL A 259 7.63 -11.65 6.82
N PHE A 260 8.46 -12.44 7.51
CA PHE A 260 9.91 -12.46 7.28
C PHE A 260 10.40 -13.41 6.19
N VAL A 261 9.66 -14.48 5.93
CA VAL A 261 10.08 -15.51 4.98
C VAL A 261 9.10 -15.59 3.81
N GLY A 262 7.81 -15.79 4.10
CA GLY A 262 6.82 -16.04 3.05
C GLY A 262 6.70 -14.90 2.05
N ILE A 263 6.43 -13.68 2.52
CA ILE A 263 6.26 -12.51 1.65
C ILE A 263 7.57 -12.19 0.90
N PRO A 264 8.74 -12.04 1.55
CA PRO A 264 9.98 -11.79 0.85
C PRO A 264 10.36 -12.91 -0.13
N PHE A 265 10.12 -14.17 0.24
CA PHE A 265 10.46 -15.32 -0.60
C PHE A 265 9.63 -15.37 -1.88
N ILE A 266 8.31 -15.12 -1.79
CA ILE A 266 7.44 -15.02 -2.97
C ILE A 266 7.92 -13.88 -3.88
N ASN A 267 8.27 -12.72 -3.32
CA ASN A 267 8.83 -11.61 -4.09
C ASN A 267 10.16 -11.97 -4.79
N LEU A 268 11.00 -12.78 -4.14
CA LEU A 268 12.23 -13.25 -4.74
C LEU A 268 11.99 -14.19 -5.93
N ILE A 269 11.08 -15.14 -5.80
CA ILE A 269 10.76 -16.09 -6.87
C ILE A 269 10.24 -15.36 -8.11
N ASP A 270 9.27 -14.49 -7.93
CA ASP A 270 8.55 -13.88 -9.05
C ASP A 270 9.32 -12.73 -9.71
N SER A 271 10.07 -11.97 -8.92
CA SER A 271 10.65 -10.71 -9.41
C SER A 271 12.17 -10.73 -9.52
N MET A 272 12.83 -11.66 -8.83
CA MET A 272 14.28 -11.79 -8.76
C MET A 272 14.78 -13.16 -9.25
N GLY A 273 13.91 -13.98 -9.81
CA GLY A 273 14.33 -15.22 -10.46
C GLY A 273 15.33 -14.91 -11.59
N TYR A 274 16.32 -15.78 -11.78
CA TYR A 274 17.38 -15.61 -12.77
C TYR A 274 16.84 -15.23 -14.16
N HIS A 275 15.85 -15.96 -14.66
CA HIS A 275 15.25 -15.68 -15.97
C HIS A 275 14.55 -14.33 -16.04
N THR A 276 13.78 -13.96 -14.99
CA THR A 276 13.11 -12.66 -14.93
C THR A 276 14.09 -11.49 -14.91
N LEU A 277 15.21 -11.65 -14.20
CA LEU A 277 16.26 -10.64 -14.16
C LEU A 277 17.00 -10.56 -15.49
N LEU A 278 17.30 -11.70 -16.12
CA LEU A 278 17.97 -11.74 -17.41
C LEU A 278 17.20 -10.95 -18.48
N GLU A 279 15.88 -11.07 -18.49
CA GLU A 279 15.02 -10.29 -19.42
C GLU A 279 15.02 -8.77 -19.11
N ARG A 280 15.18 -8.40 -17.84
CA ARG A 280 15.14 -7.00 -17.38
C ARG A 280 16.47 -6.28 -17.48
N ILE A 281 17.57 -7.00 -17.29
CA ILE A 281 18.93 -6.44 -17.28
C ILE A 281 19.35 -6.13 -18.73
N LYS A 282 19.65 -4.87 -18.97
CA LYS A 282 20.17 -4.40 -20.27
C LYS A 282 21.69 -4.17 -20.17
N ASP A 283 22.40 -5.10 -19.56
CA ASP A 283 23.88 -5.08 -19.57
C ASP A 283 24.36 -5.66 -20.88
N PRO A 284 25.03 -4.87 -21.74
CA PRO A 284 25.52 -5.35 -23.03
C PRO A 284 26.75 -6.28 -22.90
N VAL A 285 27.41 -6.30 -21.72
CA VAL A 285 28.69 -7.01 -21.57
C VAL A 285 28.49 -8.41 -20.99
N ASN A 286 27.78 -8.56 -19.87
CA ASN A 286 27.61 -9.84 -19.16
C ASN A 286 26.24 -9.95 -18.48
N PRO A 287 25.13 -10.03 -19.24
CA PRO A 287 23.79 -10.03 -18.64
C PRO A 287 23.53 -11.26 -17.74
N GLU A 288 24.05 -12.43 -18.13
CA GLU A 288 23.90 -13.68 -17.37
C GLU A 288 24.58 -13.62 -16.01
N THR A 289 25.85 -13.17 -15.97
CA THR A 289 26.62 -13.01 -14.72
C THR A 289 25.94 -11.98 -13.81
N THR A 290 25.46 -10.87 -14.37
CA THR A 290 24.77 -9.81 -13.63
C THR A 290 23.46 -10.31 -13.04
N ALA A 291 22.67 -11.08 -13.79
CA ALA A 291 21.44 -11.69 -13.30
C ALA A 291 21.71 -12.68 -12.17
N MET A 292 22.70 -13.57 -12.35
CA MET A 292 23.09 -14.55 -11.33
C MET A 292 23.56 -13.89 -10.04
N LEU A 293 24.44 -12.89 -10.12
CA LEU A 293 24.92 -12.16 -8.94
C LEU A 293 23.80 -11.40 -8.24
N SER A 294 22.87 -10.80 -8.98
CA SER A 294 21.71 -10.11 -8.42
C SER A 294 20.80 -11.06 -7.65
N THR A 295 20.51 -12.24 -8.23
CA THR A 295 19.71 -13.28 -7.57
C THR A 295 20.40 -13.77 -6.29
N LEU A 296 21.70 -14.07 -6.36
CA LEU A 296 22.47 -14.56 -5.21
C LEU A 296 22.53 -13.52 -4.08
N LEU A 297 22.82 -12.26 -4.39
CA LEU A 297 22.90 -11.19 -3.40
C LEU A 297 21.53 -10.91 -2.76
N GLY A 298 20.47 -10.85 -3.55
CA GLY A 298 19.11 -10.67 -3.03
C GLY A 298 18.69 -11.81 -2.11
N THR A 299 18.94 -13.06 -2.53
CA THR A 299 18.67 -14.26 -1.71
C THR A 299 19.49 -14.25 -0.42
N LEU A 300 20.78 -13.88 -0.49
CA LEU A 300 21.64 -13.77 0.70
C LEU A 300 21.12 -12.74 1.69
N ILE A 301 20.74 -11.53 1.23
CA ILE A 301 20.21 -10.48 2.09
C ILE A 301 18.93 -10.98 2.78
N MET A 302 17.99 -11.58 2.04
CA MET A 302 16.74 -12.07 2.62
C MET A 302 16.96 -13.24 3.59
N THR A 303 17.90 -14.12 3.29
CA THR A 303 18.29 -15.22 4.20
C THR A 303 18.84 -14.65 5.52
N ILE A 304 19.72 -13.66 5.45
CA ILE A 304 20.27 -13.00 6.64
C ILE A 304 19.15 -12.33 7.45
N VAL A 305 18.24 -11.62 6.79
CA VAL A 305 17.09 -10.97 7.45
C VAL A 305 16.19 -12.01 8.11
N ALA A 306 15.89 -13.12 7.44
CA ALA A 306 15.08 -14.21 7.99
C ALA A 306 15.76 -14.86 9.22
N ILE A 307 17.06 -15.13 9.15
CA ILE A 307 17.84 -15.69 10.26
C ILE A 307 17.84 -14.74 11.47
N ILE A 308 18.15 -13.46 11.27
CA ILE A 308 18.13 -12.45 12.33
C ILE A 308 16.72 -12.34 12.93
N GLY A 309 15.70 -12.29 12.09
CA GLY A 309 14.31 -12.24 12.50
C GLY A 309 13.94 -13.45 13.37
N TYR A 310 14.27 -14.66 12.91
CA TYR A 310 13.99 -15.88 13.65
C TYR A 310 14.66 -15.89 15.03
N PHE A 311 15.98 -15.71 15.10
CA PHE A 311 16.70 -15.76 16.39
C PHE A 311 16.24 -14.67 17.37
N LYS A 312 15.90 -13.51 16.86
CA LYS A 312 15.49 -12.39 17.72
C LYS A 312 14.05 -12.50 18.20
N TYR A 313 13.14 -13.00 17.36
CA TYR A 313 11.71 -12.90 17.59
C TYR A 313 11.01 -14.24 17.88
N SER A 314 11.67 -15.37 17.72
CA SER A 314 11.11 -16.71 17.97
C SER A 314 10.69 -16.95 19.42
N LYS A 315 11.24 -16.18 20.38
CA LYS A 315 10.89 -16.25 21.80
C LYS A 315 9.57 -15.55 22.14
N GLY A 316 8.85 -15.06 21.14
CA GLY A 316 7.58 -14.36 21.28
C GLY A 316 7.72 -12.83 21.43
N THR A 317 6.59 -12.15 21.29
CA THR A 317 6.50 -10.67 21.25
C THR A 317 5.97 -10.05 22.54
N GLY A 318 5.66 -10.85 23.55
CA GLY A 318 5.00 -10.40 24.80
C GLY A 318 5.75 -9.32 25.57
N GLY A 319 7.07 -9.24 25.42
CA GLY A 319 7.91 -8.23 26.05
C GLY A 319 8.43 -7.12 25.13
N PHE A 320 7.86 -6.99 23.93
CA PHE A 320 8.34 -6.01 22.94
C PHE A 320 8.17 -4.58 23.45
N ALA A 321 9.27 -3.84 23.30
CA ALA A 321 9.30 -2.40 23.50
C ALA A 321 9.42 -1.69 22.14
N ARG A 322 9.25 -0.39 22.17
CA ARG A 322 9.39 0.45 20.97
C ARG A 322 10.71 0.24 20.22
N LYS A 323 11.82 -0.03 20.93
CA LYS A 323 13.13 -0.29 20.32
C LYS A 323 13.12 -1.54 19.43
N ASP A 324 12.35 -2.56 19.81
CA ASP A 324 12.25 -3.80 19.05
C ASP A 324 11.44 -3.58 17.76
N VAL A 325 10.34 -2.82 17.85
CA VAL A 325 9.55 -2.42 16.70
C VAL A 325 10.33 -1.48 15.77
N LEU A 326 11.11 -0.53 16.33
CA LEU A 326 11.98 0.34 15.52
C LEU A 326 13.01 -0.47 14.74
N MET A 327 13.65 -1.43 15.38
CA MET A 327 14.62 -2.30 14.72
C MET A 327 13.96 -3.16 13.65
N LEU A 328 12.79 -3.76 13.95
CA LEU A 328 12.01 -4.53 13.01
C LEU A 328 11.64 -3.71 11.77
N PHE A 329 11.07 -2.52 11.97
CA PHE A 329 10.74 -1.59 10.89
C PHE A 329 11.96 -1.20 10.06
N ALA A 330 13.07 -0.83 10.73
CA ALA A 330 14.28 -0.38 10.05
C ALA A 330 14.89 -1.50 9.20
N VAL A 331 15.01 -2.71 9.74
CA VAL A 331 15.56 -3.87 9.01
C VAL A 331 14.66 -4.25 7.85
N TYR A 332 13.34 -4.29 8.05
CA TYR A 332 12.40 -4.72 7.03
C TYR A 332 12.31 -3.73 5.85
N LEU A 333 12.28 -2.42 6.15
CA LEU A 333 12.31 -1.38 5.10
C LEU A 333 13.69 -1.29 4.42
N ALA A 334 14.79 -1.39 5.19
CA ALA A 334 16.15 -1.40 4.62
C ALA A 334 16.36 -2.58 3.67
N ALA A 335 15.89 -3.78 4.05
CA ALA A 335 15.95 -4.96 3.19
C ALA A 335 15.19 -4.72 1.87
N TYR A 336 13.99 -4.14 1.94
CA TYR A 336 13.19 -3.83 0.76
C TYR A 336 13.90 -2.83 -0.18
N ILE A 337 14.49 -1.77 0.38
CA ILE A 337 15.26 -0.79 -0.38
C ILE A 337 16.50 -1.43 -1.01
N LEU A 338 17.27 -2.21 -0.24
CA LEU A 338 18.52 -2.83 -0.71
C LEU A 338 18.26 -3.83 -1.82
N VAL A 339 17.27 -4.70 -1.64
CA VAL A 339 16.91 -5.69 -2.65
C VAL A 339 16.41 -5.00 -3.92
N SER A 340 15.57 -3.97 -3.80
CA SER A 340 15.16 -3.13 -4.92
C SER A 340 16.37 -2.48 -5.64
N TYR A 341 17.33 -1.97 -4.88
CA TYR A 341 18.52 -1.35 -5.44
C TYR A 341 19.37 -2.35 -6.24
N ILE A 342 19.52 -3.57 -5.74
CA ILE A 342 20.24 -4.64 -6.42
C ILE A 342 19.55 -5.00 -7.74
N VAL A 343 18.22 -5.16 -7.72
CA VAL A 343 17.45 -5.62 -8.87
C VAL A 343 17.37 -4.59 -9.99
N VAL A 344 17.19 -3.33 -9.65
CA VAL A 344 16.84 -2.30 -10.64
C VAL A 344 17.86 -1.16 -10.71
N GLY A 345 18.47 -0.77 -9.57
CA GLY A 345 19.33 0.39 -9.50
C GLY A 345 20.80 0.07 -9.76
N LEU A 346 21.34 -0.95 -9.07
CA LEU A 346 22.77 -1.20 -9.07
C LEU A 346 23.26 -1.82 -10.37
N PHE A 347 22.56 -2.83 -10.88
CA PHE A 347 22.98 -3.59 -12.04
C PHE A 347 22.23 -3.24 -13.33
N ALA A 348 21.00 -2.80 -13.24
CA ALA A 348 20.20 -2.45 -14.41
C ALA A 348 20.44 -1.03 -14.95
N GLY A 349 21.19 -0.19 -14.22
CA GLY A 349 21.54 1.17 -14.64
C GLY A 349 20.35 2.12 -14.83
N ARG A 350 19.14 1.71 -14.39
CA ARG A 350 17.91 2.49 -14.59
C ARG A 350 17.57 3.32 -13.35
N PHE A 351 17.44 4.62 -13.55
CA PHE A 351 16.94 5.56 -12.55
C PHE A 351 17.59 5.42 -11.15
N PRO A 352 18.91 5.45 -11.00
CA PRO A 352 19.58 5.33 -9.71
C PRO A 352 19.15 6.43 -8.73
N SER A 353 18.70 7.60 -9.24
CA SER A 353 18.17 8.71 -8.45
C SER A 353 16.96 8.31 -7.59
N ASN A 354 16.09 7.41 -8.06
CA ASN A 354 14.96 6.92 -7.26
C ASN A 354 15.42 6.20 -6.00
N HIS A 355 16.43 5.33 -6.14
CA HIS A 355 16.97 4.56 -5.02
C HIS A 355 17.71 5.44 -4.03
N GLN A 356 18.40 6.48 -4.50
CA GLN A 356 19.02 7.49 -3.64
C GLN A 356 17.96 8.21 -2.80
N LEU A 357 16.82 8.58 -3.41
CA LEU A 357 15.71 9.21 -2.68
C LEU A 357 15.04 8.26 -1.68
N TYR A 358 14.93 6.96 -1.98
CA TYR A 358 14.45 5.99 -1.01
C TYR A 358 15.36 5.93 0.23
N LEU A 359 16.68 5.94 0.03
CA LEU A 359 17.64 5.96 1.13
C LEU A 359 17.56 7.25 1.93
N VAL A 360 17.49 8.41 1.27
CA VAL A 360 17.31 9.71 1.94
C VAL A 360 16.01 9.71 2.76
N ASN A 361 14.92 9.24 2.16
CA ASN A 361 13.63 9.18 2.83
C ASN A 361 13.66 8.24 4.05
N PHE A 362 14.32 7.09 3.92
CA PHE A 362 14.56 6.16 5.03
C PHE A 362 15.31 6.82 6.19
N ILE A 363 16.38 7.54 5.90
CA ILE A 363 17.17 8.27 6.92
C ILE A 363 16.30 9.33 7.62
N VAL A 364 15.52 10.10 6.85
CA VAL A 364 14.61 11.12 7.38
C VAL A 364 13.53 10.49 8.27
N ILE A 365 12.92 9.39 7.83
CA ILE A 365 11.92 8.64 8.61
C ILE A 365 12.51 8.19 9.95
N LEU A 366 13.70 7.57 9.94
CA LEU A 366 14.37 7.12 11.16
C LEU A 366 14.76 8.29 12.07
N TRP A 367 15.21 9.40 11.51
CA TRP A 367 15.53 10.60 12.28
C TRP A 367 14.29 11.21 12.95
N LEU A 368 13.18 11.32 12.23
CA LEU A 368 11.90 11.79 12.77
C LEU A 368 11.36 10.82 13.82
N ALA A 369 11.47 9.51 13.56
CA ALA A 369 10.99 8.48 14.48
C ALA A 369 11.75 8.44 15.81
N ARG A 370 13.00 8.95 15.88
CA ARG A 370 13.72 9.08 17.17
C ARG A 370 13.01 10.04 18.13
N LYS A 371 12.33 11.06 17.59
CA LYS A 371 11.58 12.02 18.40
C LYS A 371 10.25 11.38 18.83
N GLN A 372 10.03 11.27 20.13
CA GLN A 372 8.83 10.63 20.67
C GLN A 372 7.66 11.62 20.72
N TYR A 373 6.95 11.77 19.62
CA TYR A 373 5.71 12.56 19.59
C TYR A 373 4.50 11.75 20.07
N THR A 374 3.49 12.43 20.61
CA THR A 374 2.20 11.81 20.93
C THR A 374 1.37 11.75 19.64
N PRO A 375 1.03 10.55 19.12
CA PRO A 375 0.34 10.44 17.82
C PRO A 375 -1.15 10.71 17.93
N PHE A 376 -1.80 10.30 19.03
CA PHE A 376 -3.25 10.40 19.19
C PHE A 376 -3.72 11.83 19.39
N PHE A 377 -4.87 12.14 18.78
CA PHE A 377 -5.55 13.41 18.98
C PHE A 377 -6.19 13.48 20.39
N ALA A 378 -6.41 14.70 20.90
CA ALA A 378 -7.03 14.89 22.20
C ALA A 378 -8.50 14.42 22.23
N ASN A 379 -9.22 14.64 21.13
CA ASN A 379 -10.61 14.22 20.97
C ASN A 379 -10.63 13.03 20.01
N LEU A 380 -10.80 11.85 20.56
CA LEU A 380 -10.96 10.63 19.78
C LEU A 380 -12.42 10.47 19.35
N LEU A 381 -12.61 9.85 18.21
CA LEU A 381 -13.91 9.65 17.58
C LEU A 381 -14.21 8.16 17.50
N LYS A 382 -15.37 7.76 18.01
CA LYS A 382 -15.83 6.38 17.92
C LYS A 382 -16.41 6.09 16.55
N ASP A 383 -17.30 6.97 16.09
CA ASP A 383 -18.09 6.73 14.89
C ASP A 383 -17.61 7.51 13.66
N LEU A 384 -17.92 6.98 12.49
CA LEU A 384 -17.71 7.67 11.23
C LEU A 384 -18.70 8.83 11.08
N ASN A 385 -18.19 10.04 10.95
CA ASN A 385 -19.02 11.16 10.49
C ASN A 385 -19.18 11.08 8.96
N LEU A 386 -20.23 10.38 8.51
CA LEU A 386 -20.47 10.13 7.09
C LEU A 386 -20.65 11.44 6.29
N LYS A 387 -21.30 12.47 6.86
CA LYS A 387 -21.48 13.77 6.18
C LYS A 387 -20.13 14.42 5.89
N ARG A 388 -19.22 14.42 6.88
CA ARG A 388 -17.88 14.97 6.71
C ARG A 388 -17.07 14.16 5.70
N TRP A 389 -17.18 12.84 5.74
CA TRP A 389 -16.47 11.96 4.81
C TRP A 389 -16.96 12.17 3.37
N LEU A 390 -18.27 12.24 3.14
CA LEU A 390 -18.86 12.55 1.83
C LEU A 390 -18.45 13.93 1.33
N PHE A 391 -18.40 14.93 2.21
CA PHE A 391 -17.90 16.26 1.84
C PHE A 391 -16.46 16.21 1.34
N LEU A 392 -15.60 15.45 2.02
CA LEU A 392 -14.19 15.26 1.60
C LEU A 392 -14.10 14.49 0.28
N LEU A 393 -14.95 13.48 0.07
CA LEU A 393 -15.01 12.71 -1.17
C LEU A 393 -15.43 13.60 -2.35
N VAL A 394 -16.50 14.38 -2.19
CA VAL A 394 -16.94 15.32 -3.23
C VAL A 394 -15.87 16.38 -3.50
N GLY A 395 -15.25 16.91 -2.45
CA GLY A 395 -14.10 17.83 -2.59
C GLY A 395 -12.94 17.23 -3.38
N ALA A 396 -12.59 15.96 -3.11
CA ALA A 396 -11.56 15.25 -3.86
C ALA A 396 -11.94 15.08 -5.34
N ILE A 397 -13.21 14.73 -5.64
CA ILE A 397 -13.69 14.59 -7.03
C ILE A 397 -13.63 15.94 -7.76
N VAL A 398 -14.01 17.04 -7.11
CA VAL A 398 -13.91 18.39 -7.69
C VAL A 398 -12.45 18.75 -7.99
N VAL A 399 -11.53 18.46 -7.07
CA VAL A 399 -10.08 18.67 -7.32
C VAL A 399 -9.62 17.83 -8.51
N ILE A 400 -9.99 16.56 -8.57
CA ILE A 400 -9.65 15.65 -9.68
C ILE A 400 -10.18 16.17 -11.02
N MET A 401 -11.39 16.72 -11.04
CA MET A 401 -11.98 17.34 -12.22
C MET A 401 -11.13 18.54 -12.71
N LEU A 402 -10.69 19.38 -11.76
CA LEU A 402 -9.78 20.49 -12.08
C LEU A 402 -8.42 20.03 -12.59
N LEU A 403 -7.86 18.96 -11.98
CA LEU A 403 -6.59 18.37 -12.43
C LEU A 403 -6.72 17.81 -13.87
N ALA A 404 -7.83 17.12 -14.20
CA ALA A 404 -8.10 16.65 -15.55
C ALA A 404 -8.20 17.81 -16.56
N PHE A 405 -8.87 18.90 -16.18
CA PHE A 405 -8.95 20.10 -17.01
C PHE A 405 -7.56 20.73 -17.25
N ILE A 406 -6.72 20.78 -16.24
CA ILE A 406 -5.34 21.26 -16.38
C ILE A 406 -4.58 20.36 -17.36
N LEU A 407 -4.64 19.02 -17.19
CA LEU A 407 -3.90 18.09 -18.06
C LEU A 407 -4.21 18.32 -19.54
N VAL A 408 -5.47 18.28 -19.93
CA VAL A 408 -5.85 18.38 -21.35
C VAL A 408 -5.47 19.73 -22.00
N ASN A 409 -5.18 20.76 -21.19
CA ASN A 409 -4.73 22.06 -21.66
C ASN A 409 -3.21 22.24 -21.58
N THR A 410 -2.44 21.26 -21.09
CA THR A 410 -0.99 21.40 -20.93
C THR A 410 -0.18 20.64 -21.97
N HIS A 411 -0.79 19.73 -22.73
CA HIS A 411 -0.06 18.92 -23.71
C HIS A 411 -0.90 18.62 -24.96
N GLY A 412 -0.21 18.25 -26.02
CA GLY A 412 -0.78 17.67 -27.23
C GLY A 412 -0.81 16.13 -27.15
N ILE A 413 -0.78 15.47 -28.30
CA ILE A 413 -0.77 13.99 -28.38
C ILE A 413 0.50 13.46 -27.72
N MET A 414 0.34 12.55 -26.76
CA MET A 414 1.43 11.92 -26.01
C MET A 414 1.56 10.44 -26.36
N GLY A 415 2.78 9.93 -26.27
CA GLY A 415 3.04 8.49 -26.37
C GLY A 415 2.35 7.71 -25.25
N GLY A 416 1.72 6.58 -25.59
CA GLY A 416 1.00 5.74 -24.64
C GLY A 416 -0.35 6.33 -24.17
N ALA A 417 -0.86 7.35 -24.85
CA ALA A 417 -2.23 7.82 -24.69
C ALA A 417 -3.21 6.78 -25.27
N HIS A 418 -4.32 6.59 -24.57
CA HIS A 418 -5.44 5.76 -25.00
C HIS A 418 -6.73 6.57 -24.85
N ASP A 419 -7.72 6.29 -25.70
CA ASP A 419 -9.04 6.87 -25.60
C ASP A 419 -10.08 5.80 -25.27
N ARG A 420 -10.86 6.05 -24.22
CA ARG A 420 -11.99 5.22 -23.83
C ARG A 420 -13.25 5.62 -24.57
N PHE A 421 -13.41 6.90 -24.79
CA PHE A 421 -14.52 7.51 -25.49
C PHE A 421 -14.03 8.13 -26.80
N PRO A 422 -14.80 8.01 -27.90
CA PRO A 422 -14.44 8.67 -29.14
C PRO A 422 -14.36 10.20 -28.93
N ASN A 423 -13.43 10.82 -29.63
CA ASN A 423 -13.24 12.28 -29.63
C ASN A 423 -14.30 12.95 -30.51
#